data_a55f59959e039e207430afe9d1b143e0
#
_entry.id   a55f59959e039e207430afe9d1b143e0
#
_cell.length_a   1.000
_cell.length_b   1.000
_cell.length_c   1.000
_cell.angle_alpha   90.00
_cell.angle_beta   90.00
_cell.angle_gamma   90.00
#
_symmetry.space_group_name_H-M   'P 1'
#
loop_
_entity.id
_entity.type
_entity.pdbx_description
1 polymer ?
#
loop_
_entity_poly.entity_id
_entity_poly.type
_entity_poly.pdbx_seq_one_letter_code
_entity_poly.pdbx_strand_id
1 'polypeptide(L)'
;VSDAILDACMEQDPMSRVACETASCTGFILVTGEITTKAQLDIPAIVRKTALEIGYDDGKKGLDGNSCAVMVSIDKQSADIAMGVDKALEAKEGDLTDDLDTGAGDQGMMFGYATNETEEYMPYPIALVHKLAFQLTKARKDGTLTYLRPDGKTQVSVEYDEAGKPVRLEAVVLSTQHDEDVTQEQIHEDIKKYVFDPILPKDMIDDETKFFINPTGRSEMVEPPGVEVFTGGKIMVAT
;
A
#
# COMPACT_ATOMS: atom_id res chain seq x y z
N VAL A 1 0.84 -8.22 -2.38
CA VAL A 1 1.31 -9.38 -3.16
C VAL A 1 2.80 -9.28 -3.41
N SER A 2 3.30 -8.20 -3.99
CA SER A 2 4.75 -8.02 -4.25
C SER A 2 5.57 -8.19 -2.97
N ASP A 3 5.17 -7.56 -1.86
CA ASP A 3 5.83 -7.70 -0.57
C ASP A 3 5.76 -9.14 -0.03
N ALA A 4 4.64 -9.83 -0.20
CA ALA A 4 4.50 -11.23 0.23
C ALA A 4 5.43 -12.18 -0.55
N ILE A 5 5.69 -11.88 -1.83
CA ILE A 5 6.67 -12.62 -2.64
C ILE A 5 8.09 -12.29 -2.19
N LEU A 6 8.38 -11.01 -1.91
CA LEU A 6 9.66 -10.59 -1.35
C LEU A 6 9.93 -11.28 -0.02
N ASP A 7 8.98 -11.27 0.92
CA ASP A 7 9.10 -11.93 2.21
C ASP A 7 9.39 -13.43 2.05
N ALA A 8 8.67 -14.11 1.16
CA ALA A 8 8.88 -15.53 0.90
C ALA A 8 10.25 -15.84 0.25
N CYS A 9 10.81 -14.91 -0.55
CA CYS A 9 12.18 -15.01 -1.04
C CYS A 9 13.17 -14.87 0.10
N MET A 10 13.05 -13.79 0.89
CA MET A 10 13.99 -13.45 1.96
C MET A 10 14.00 -14.47 3.09
N GLU A 11 12.87 -15.11 3.38
CA GLU A 11 12.76 -16.18 4.37
C GLU A 11 13.65 -17.38 4.03
N GLN A 12 13.77 -17.73 2.74
CA GLN A 12 14.52 -18.90 2.29
C GLN A 12 15.93 -18.56 1.78
N ASP A 13 16.12 -17.36 1.25
CA ASP A 13 17.39 -16.87 0.71
C ASP A 13 17.54 -15.37 0.99
N PRO A 14 18.19 -14.98 2.11
CA PRO A 14 18.42 -13.59 2.47
C PRO A 14 19.21 -12.78 1.43
N MET A 15 19.88 -13.45 0.49
CA MET A 15 20.64 -12.80 -0.58
C MET A 15 19.83 -12.66 -1.87
N SER A 16 18.53 -12.92 -1.85
CA SER A 16 17.63 -12.74 -2.99
C SER A 16 17.66 -11.30 -3.49
N ARG A 17 17.63 -11.15 -4.82
CA ARG A 17 17.37 -9.88 -5.49
C ARG A 17 15.99 -9.94 -6.12
N VAL A 18 15.11 -9.06 -5.67
CA VAL A 18 13.68 -9.15 -5.98
C VAL A 18 13.18 -7.80 -6.50
N ALA A 19 12.91 -7.76 -7.80
CA ALA A 19 12.16 -6.69 -8.45
C ALA A 19 10.84 -7.30 -8.93
N CYS A 20 9.82 -7.27 -8.08
CA CYS A 20 8.54 -7.94 -8.30
C CYS A 20 7.41 -6.92 -8.28
N GLU A 21 6.71 -6.83 -9.41
CA GLU A 21 5.59 -5.94 -9.62
C GLU A 21 4.28 -6.73 -9.68
N THR A 22 3.19 -6.12 -9.26
CA THR A 22 1.86 -6.71 -9.33
C THR A 22 0.89 -5.74 -9.97
N ALA A 23 0.15 -6.20 -10.97
CA ALA A 23 -1.00 -5.52 -11.52
C ALA A 23 -2.26 -6.34 -11.25
N SER A 24 -3.37 -5.68 -10.95
CA SER A 24 -4.65 -6.35 -10.71
C SER A 24 -5.81 -5.62 -11.35
N CYS A 25 -6.78 -6.39 -11.81
CA CYS A 25 -8.07 -5.90 -12.29
C CYS A 25 -9.15 -6.91 -11.92
N THR A 26 -10.40 -6.71 -12.38
CA THR A 26 -11.50 -7.63 -12.09
C THR A 26 -11.16 -9.07 -12.44
N GLY A 27 -11.14 -9.93 -11.42
CA GLY A 27 -10.92 -11.37 -11.59
C GLY A 27 -9.52 -11.79 -12.02
N PHE A 28 -8.52 -10.88 -12.02
CA PHE A 28 -7.20 -11.16 -12.56
C PHE A 28 -6.07 -10.50 -11.75
N ILE A 29 -4.97 -11.23 -11.54
CA ILE A 29 -3.73 -10.72 -10.95
C ILE A 29 -2.56 -11.14 -11.85
N LEU A 30 -1.75 -10.17 -12.27
CA LEU A 30 -0.49 -10.36 -12.97
C LEU A 30 0.66 -10.08 -12.02
N VAL A 31 1.61 -11.00 -11.95
CA VAL A 31 2.91 -10.82 -11.28
C VAL A 31 3.99 -10.83 -12.36
N THR A 32 4.80 -9.78 -12.39
CA THR A 32 5.86 -9.61 -13.39
C THR A 32 7.11 -9.04 -12.73
N GLY A 33 8.23 -9.15 -13.42
CA GLY A 33 9.50 -8.56 -12.96
C GLY A 33 10.69 -9.50 -13.11
N GLU A 34 11.72 -9.24 -12.31
CA GLU A 34 12.97 -9.99 -12.32
C GLU A 34 13.32 -10.43 -10.89
N ILE A 35 13.54 -11.74 -10.71
CA ILE A 35 13.90 -12.30 -9.41
C ILE A 35 15.11 -13.23 -9.59
N THR A 36 16.16 -12.98 -8.79
CA THR A 36 17.30 -13.88 -8.65
C THR A 36 17.34 -14.41 -7.23
N THR A 37 17.01 -15.67 -7.06
CA THR A 37 16.90 -16.32 -5.74
C THR A 37 17.20 -17.82 -5.83
N LYS A 38 17.57 -18.40 -4.70
CA LYS A 38 17.63 -19.86 -4.49
C LYS A 38 16.34 -20.41 -3.88
N ALA A 39 15.42 -19.53 -3.46
CA ALA A 39 14.15 -19.92 -2.87
C ALA A 39 13.28 -20.68 -3.87
N GLN A 40 12.52 -21.63 -3.36
CA GLN A 40 11.51 -22.37 -4.13
C GLN A 40 10.14 -21.83 -3.76
N LEU A 41 9.50 -21.12 -4.69
CA LEU A 41 8.25 -20.40 -4.44
C LEU A 41 7.11 -20.95 -5.27
N ASP A 42 5.95 -21.13 -4.65
CA ASP A 42 4.66 -21.24 -5.32
C ASP A 42 4.01 -19.84 -5.37
N ILE A 43 4.42 -19.05 -6.37
CA ILE A 43 3.93 -17.66 -6.53
C ILE A 43 2.40 -17.61 -6.64
N PRO A 44 1.72 -18.44 -7.44
CA PRO A 44 0.26 -18.47 -7.47
C PRO A 44 -0.39 -18.70 -6.10
N ALA A 45 0.16 -19.60 -5.28
CA ALA A 45 -0.35 -19.85 -3.93
C ALA A 45 -0.16 -18.63 -3.01
N ILE A 46 0.99 -17.96 -3.06
CA ILE A 46 1.27 -16.72 -2.31
C ILE A 46 0.28 -15.62 -2.71
N VAL A 47 0.07 -15.42 -4.02
CA VAL A 47 -0.88 -14.44 -4.56
C VAL A 47 -2.29 -14.66 -4.01
N ARG A 48 -2.81 -15.89 -4.11
CA ARG A 48 -4.14 -16.25 -3.64
C ARG A 48 -4.30 -16.06 -2.15
N LYS A 49 -3.34 -16.55 -1.37
CA LYS A 49 -3.32 -16.39 0.08
C LYS A 49 -3.38 -14.91 0.46
N THR A 50 -2.55 -14.08 -0.14
CA THR A 50 -2.50 -12.64 0.14
C THR A 50 -3.83 -11.96 -0.21
N ALA A 51 -4.42 -12.25 -1.37
CA ALA A 51 -5.71 -11.71 -1.77
C ALA A 51 -6.82 -12.05 -0.75
N LEU A 52 -6.86 -13.30 -0.30
CA LEU A 52 -7.81 -13.76 0.72
C LEU A 52 -7.58 -13.10 2.08
N GLU A 53 -6.34 -12.96 2.53
CA GLU A 53 -5.98 -12.30 3.79
C GLU A 53 -6.35 -10.81 3.80
N ILE A 54 -6.29 -10.14 2.64
CA ILE A 54 -6.78 -8.77 2.47
C ILE A 54 -8.30 -8.73 2.60
N GLY A 55 -9.02 -9.77 2.15
CA GLY A 55 -10.47 -9.89 2.22
C GLY A 55 -11.15 -9.97 0.85
N TYR A 56 -10.41 -10.22 -0.22
CA TYR A 56 -10.95 -10.52 -1.54
C TYR A 56 -11.26 -12.02 -1.66
N ASP A 57 -12.40 -12.42 -1.14
CA ASP A 57 -12.84 -13.81 -0.97
C ASP A 57 -14.18 -14.11 -1.67
N ASP A 58 -14.74 -13.14 -2.41
CA ASP A 58 -15.98 -13.25 -3.16
C ASP A 58 -15.90 -12.43 -4.45
N GLY A 59 -16.33 -13.01 -5.57
CA GLY A 59 -16.38 -12.33 -6.87
C GLY A 59 -17.21 -11.05 -6.88
N LYS A 60 -18.19 -10.89 -5.99
CA LYS A 60 -18.94 -9.65 -5.79
C LYS A 60 -18.08 -8.45 -5.36
N LYS A 61 -16.91 -8.73 -4.81
CA LYS A 61 -15.91 -7.72 -4.44
C LYS A 61 -15.00 -7.31 -5.62
N GLY A 62 -15.27 -7.85 -6.81
CA GLY A 62 -14.50 -7.61 -8.03
C GLY A 62 -13.29 -8.53 -8.19
N LEU A 63 -12.81 -9.14 -7.12
CA LEU A 63 -11.70 -10.08 -7.08
C LEU A 63 -11.99 -11.16 -6.03
N ASP A 64 -11.71 -12.41 -6.37
CA ASP A 64 -11.79 -13.54 -5.44
C ASP A 64 -10.49 -14.34 -5.51
N GLY A 65 -9.72 -14.36 -4.44
CA GLY A 65 -8.46 -15.10 -4.35
C GLY A 65 -8.59 -16.59 -4.60
N ASN A 66 -9.78 -17.17 -4.40
CA ASN A 66 -10.01 -18.61 -4.69
C ASN A 66 -10.11 -18.89 -6.20
N SER A 67 -10.70 -17.96 -6.97
CA SER A 67 -11.10 -18.22 -8.35
C SER A 67 -10.49 -17.29 -9.39
N CYS A 68 -9.83 -16.19 -8.99
CA CYS A 68 -9.23 -15.25 -9.92
C CYS A 68 -8.15 -15.91 -10.80
N ALA A 69 -7.97 -15.39 -12.00
CA ALA A 69 -6.83 -15.76 -12.83
C ALA A 69 -5.54 -15.18 -12.23
N VAL A 70 -4.49 -15.98 -12.17
CA VAL A 70 -3.15 -15.54 -11.76
C VAL A 70 -2.19 -15.84 -12.91
N MET A 71 -1.53 -14.81 -13.41
CA MET A 71 -0.49 -14.92 -14.41
C MET A 71 0.84 -14.50 -13.79
N VAL A 72 1.88 -15.27 -14.07
CA VAL A 72 3.24 -15.02 -13.57
C VAL A 72 4.17 -14.93 -14.76
N SER A 73 4.90 -13.81 -14.86
CA SER A 73 5.92 -13.56 -15.88
C SER A 73 7.15 -12.98 -15.17
N ILE A 74 7.94 -13.87 -14.59
CA ILE A 74 9.15 -13.53 -13.83
C ILE A 74 10.35 -14.09 -14.57
N ASP A 75 11.31 -13.21 -14.85
CA ASP A 75 12.60 -13.54 -15.44
C ASP A 75 13.72 -13.46 -14.39
N LYS A 76 14.90 -13.97 -14.75
CA LYS A 76 16.12 -13.72 -13.99
C LYS A 76 16.73 -12.40 -14.45
N GLN A 77 17.31 -11.66 -13.50
CA GLN A 77 18.06 -10.45 -13.84
C GLN A 77 19.15 -10.73 -14.88
N SER A 78 19.30 -9.82 -15.84
CA SER A 78 20.35 -9.89 -16.84
C SER A 78 21.74 -9.97 -16.19
N ALA A 79 22.57 -10.89 -16.67
CA ALA A 79 23.94 -11.05 -16.18
C ALA A 79 24.79 -9.77 -16.38
N ASP A 80 24.51 -9.00 -17.43
CA ASP A 80 25.23 -7.76 -17.72
C ASP A 80 24.90 -6.66 -16.69
N ILE A 81 23.62 -6.55 -16.30
CA ILE A 81 23.18 -5.65 -15.23
C ILE A 81 23.78 -6.10 -13.90
N ALA A 82 23.71 -7.40 -13.58
CA ALA A 82 24.24 -7.97 -12.36
C ALA A 82 25.73 -7.65 -12.16
N MET A 83 26.56 -7.75 -13.21
CA MET A 83 27.99 -7.38 -13.12
C MET A 83 28.20 -5.91 -12.75
N GLY A 84 27.28 -5.03 -13.13
CA GLY A 84 27.36 -3.60 -12.81
C GLY A 84 26.98 -3.27 -11.37
N VAL A 85 26.00 -3.98 -10.80
CA VAL A 85 25.30 -3.57 -9.57
C VAL A 85 25.46 -4.54 -8.39
N ASP A 86 26.02 -5.73 -8.59
CA ASP A 86 26.15 -6.76 -7.54
C ASP A 86 27.20 -6.42 -6.48
N LYS A 87 28.19 -5.60 -6.83
CA LYS A 87 29.22 -5.13 -5.90
C LYS A 87 29.30 -3.61 -5.89
N ALA A 88 29.47 -3.05 -4.71
CA ALA A 88 29.78 -1.63 -4.56
C ALA A 88 31.07 -1.27 -5.28
N LEU A 89 31.19 -0.02 -5.77
CA LEU A 89 32.38 0.43 -6.50
C LEU A 89 33.62 0.32 -5.62
N GLU A 90 33.53 0.72 -4.38
CA GLU A 90 34.58 0.68 -3.36
C GLU A 90 35.06 -0.75 -3.11
N ALA A 91 34.15 -1.73 -3.12
CA ALA A 91 34.51 -3.14 -3.01
C ALA A 91 35.21 -3.67 -4.27
N LYS A 92 34.90 -3.12 -5.45
CA LYS A 92 35.61 -3.48 -6.70
C LYS A 92 37.02 -2.88 -6.75
N GLU A 93 37.23 -1.73 -6.12
CA GLU A 93 38.51 -1.05 -6.01
C GLU A 93 39.38 -1.54 -4.85
N GLY A 94 38.83 -2.42 -4.00
CA GLY A 94 39.54 -3.03 -2.89
C GLY A 94 39.55 -2.21 -1.59
N ASP A 95 38.73 -1.17 -1.51
CA ASP A 95 38.68 -0.25 -0.37
C ASP A 95 37.78 -0.74 0.76
N LEU A 96 36.88 -1.69 0.50
CA LEU A 96 35.97 -2.26 1.49
C LEU A 96 36.24 -3.77 1.69
N THR A 97 36.26 -4.17 2.96
CA THR A 97 36.31 -5.57 3.38
C THR A 97 35.01 -5.93 4.09
N ASP A 98 34.49 -7.13 3.80
CA ASP A 98 33.39 -7.79 4.51
C ASP A 98 31.96 -7.32 4.11
N ASP A 99 31.08 -7.08 5.09
CA ASP A 99 29.63 -6.98 4.95
C ASP A 99 29.10 -5.83 4.07
N LEU A 100 29.96 -4.92 3.65
CA LEU A 100 29.58 -3.75 2.84
C LEU A 100 29.89 -3.90 1.34
N ASP A 101 30.25 -5.09 0.89
CA ASP A 101 30.59 -5.33 -0.51
C ASP A 101 29.37 -5.46 -1.42
N THR A 102 28.16 -5.57 -0.82
CA THR A 102 26.90 -5.70 -1.55
C THR A 102 26.58 -4.42 -2.32
N GLY A 103 26.36 -4.53 -3.61
CA GLY A 103 25.94 -3.42 -4.45
C GLY A 103 24.47 -3.04 -4.23
N ALA A 104 24.08 -1.88 -4.76
CA ALA A 104 22.73 -1.34 -4.62
C ALA A 104 21.63 -2.11 -5.39
N GLY A 105 22.02 -3.03 -6.29
CA GLY A 105 21.08 -3.79 -7.11
C GLY A 105 20.51 -3.04 -8.31
N ASP A 106 20.50 -1.71 -8.28
CA ASP A 106 20.08 -0.82 -9.37
C ASP A 106 20.79 0.54 -9.22
N GLN A 107 20.76 1.34 -10.26
CA GLN A 107 21.14 2.76 -10.18
C GLN A 107 20.04 3.53 -9.41
N GLY A 108 20.42 4.61 -8.74
CA GLY A 108 19.44 5.42 -8.01
C GLY A 108 20.05 6.63 -7.32
N MET A 109 19.16 7.53 -6.90
CA MET A 109 19.48 8.63 -6.00
C MET A 109 18.62 8.50 -4.76
N MET A 110 19.23 8.52 -3.59
CA MET A 110 18.55 8.32 -2.30
C MET A 110 18.27 9.67 -1.66
N PHE A 111 17.06 9.81 -1.11
CA PHE A 111 16.63 10.98 -0.36
C PHE A 111 16.28 10.58 1.05
N GLY A 112 16.64 11.41 2.01
CA GLY A 112 16.20 11.26 3.39
C GLY A 112 15.43 12.52 3.81
N TYR A 113 14.27 12.31 4.44
CA TYR A 113 13.50 13.39 5.05
C TYR A 113 12.88 12.89 6.36
N ALA A 114 12.96 13.73 7.39
CA ALA A 114 12.30 13.49 8.67
C ALA A 114 11.84 14.82 9.25
N THR A 115 10.73 14.78 9.99
CA THR A 115 10.18 15.94 10.70
C THR A 115 9.78 15.53 12.12
N ASN A 116 9.71 16.47 13.03
CA ASN A 116 9.28 16.24 14.41
C ASN A 116 7.77 16.52 14.62
N GLU A 117 7.00 16.55 13.55
CA GLU A 117 5.55 16.76 13.62
C GLU A 117 4.81 15.56 14.24
N THR A 118 5.39 14.37 14.14
CA THR A 118 4.83 13.13 14.66
C THR A 118 5.91 12.29 15.35
N GLU A 119 5.49 11.36 16.21
CA GLU A 119 6.40 10.42 16.88
C GLU A 119 7.12 9.50 15.89
N GLU A 120 6.50 9.25 14.73
CA GLU A 120 7.04 8.45 13.64
C GLU A 120 8.06 9.22 12.77
N TYR A 121 8.35 10.49 13.09
CA TYR A 121 9.17 11.40 12.30
C TYR A 121 8.70 11.62 10.87
N MET A 122 7.40 11.44 10.65
CA MET A 122 6.72 11.63 9.37
C MET A 122 5.94 12.95 9.35
N PRO A 123 5.75 13.56 8.16
CA PRO A 123 4.85 14.71 8.04
C PRO A 123 3.45 14.37 8.57
N TYR A 124 2.86 15.33 9.28
CA TYR A 124 1.59 15.12 9.96
C TYR A 124 0.45 14.60 9.06
N PRO A 125 0.23 15.15 7.84
CA PRO A 125 -0.86 14.68 6.98
C PRO A 125 -0.74 13.19 6.62
N ILE A 126 0.44 12.74 6.24
CA ILE A 126 0.63 11.33 5.83
C ILE A 126 0.52 10.38 7.01
N ALA A 127 1.04 10.74 8.18
CA ALA A 127 0.89 9.94 9.38
C ALA A 127 -0.59 9.80 9.76
N LEU A 128 -1.37 10.88 9.67
CA LEU A 128 -2.79 10.86 10.01
C LEU A 128 -3.61 10.03 9.03
N VAL A 129 -3.40 10.17 7.71
CA VAL A 129 -4.14 9.35 6.73
C VAL A 129 -3.81 7.86 6.85
N HIS A 130 -2.59 7.50 7.18
CA HIS A 130 -2.22 6.11 7.45
C HIS A 130 -2.96 5.57 8.68
N LYS A 131 -3.05 6.34 9.77
CA LYS A 131 -3.81 5.96 10.97
C LYS A 131 -5.30 5.77 10.66
N LEU A 132 -5.90 6.65 9.84
CA LEU A 132 -7.29 6.53 9.39
C LEU A 132 -7.51 5.29 8.53
N ALA A 133 -6.65 5.03 7.54
CA ALA A 133 -6.74 3.86 6.67
C ALA A 133 -6.56 2.55 7.45
N PHE A 134 -5.64 2.54 8.42
CA PHE A 134 -5.44 1.40 9.31
C PHE A 134 -6.67 1.15 10.19
N GLN A 135 -7.27 2.20 10.77
CA GLN A 135 -8.48 2.08 11.59
C GLN A 135 -9.68 1.59 10.77
N LEU A 136 -9.82 2.06 9.52
CA LEU A 136 -10.85 1.56 8.59
C LEU A 136 -10.70 0.05 8.35
N THR A 137 -9.48 -0.38 8.04
CA THR A 137 -9.15 -1.79 7.83
C THR A 137 -9.39 -2.62 9.08
N LYS A 138 -9.03 -2.10 10.26
CA LYS A 138 -9.27 -2.75 11.55
C LYS A 138 -10.76 -2.94 11.80
N ALA A 139 -11.57 -1.89 11.65
CA ALA A 139 -13.02 -1.95 11.87
C ALA A 139 -13.71 -2.97 10.94
N ARG A 140 -13.18 -3.17 9.72
CA ARG A 140 -13.64 -4.22 8.81
C ARG A 140 -13.21 -5.61 9.27
N LYS A 141 -11.92 -5.80 9.59
CA LYS A 141 -11.35 -7.12 9.91
C LYS A 141 -11.80 -7.66 11.28
N ASP A 142 -12.06 -6.80 12.26
CA ASP A 142 -12.54 -7.21 13.58
C ASP A 142 -14.07 -7.39 13.64
N GLY A 143 -14.78 -7.12 12.52
CA GLY A 143 -16.21 -7.30 12.40
C GLY A 143 -17.06 -6.17 12.99
N THR A 144 -16.45 -5.04 13.36
CA THR A 144 -17.19 -3.85 13.82
C THR A 144 -18.06 -3.28 12.70
N LEU A 145 -17.54 -3.21 11.48
CA LEU A 145 -18.24 -2.74 10.28
C LEU A 145 -18.19 -3.84 9.20
N THR A 146 -19.11 -4.79 9.28
CA THR A 146 -19.12 -6.01 8.44
C THR A 146 -19.44 -5.76 6.97
N TYR A 147 -20.10 -4.65 6.65
CA TYR A 147 -20.48 -4.27 5.29
C TYR A 147 -19.35 -3.61 4.50
N LEU A 148 -18.21 -3.29 5.14
CA LEU A 148 -17.06 -2.72 4.45
C LEU A 148 -16.37 -3.77 3.58
N ARG A 149 -15.97 -3.33 2.38
CA ARG A 149 -15.10 -4.10 1.49
C ARG A 149 -13.64 -3.63 1.60
N PRO A 150 -12.66 -4.36 1.03
CA PRO A 150 -11.25 -4.08 1.25
C PRO A 150 -10.75 -2.72 0.74
N ASP A 151 -11.35 -2.18 -0.34
CA ASP A 151 -10.88 -0.91 -0.91
C ASP A 151 -11.34 0.30 -0.09
N GLY A 152 -10.40 1.18 0.21
CA GLY A 152 -10.66 2.42 0.94
C GLY A 152 -9.55 3.45 0.71
N LYS A 153 -9.94 4.71 0.73
CA LYS A 153 -9.03 5.86 0.54
C LYS A 153 -9.25 6.87 1.63
N THR A 154 -8.17 7.49 2.08
CA THR A 154 -8.19 8.58 3.06
C THR A 154 -7.36 9.75 2.57
N GLN A 155 -7.84 10.95 2.85
CA GLN A 155 -7.15 12.20 2.56
C GLN A 155 -7.41 13.19 3.68
N VAL A 156 -6.42 13.99 4.05
CA VAL A 156 -6.59 15.13 4.95
C VAL A 156 -5.95 16.38 4.36
N SER A 157 -6.56 17.53 4.64
CA SER A 157 -5.96 18.84 4.42
C SER A 157 -5.67 19.45 5.78
N VAL A 158 -4.41 19.81 6.00
CA VAL A 158 -3.92 20.35 7.28
C VAL A 158 -3.49 21.78 7.07
N GLU A 159 -3.94 22.67 7.92
CA GLU A 159 -3.49 24.03 7.99
C GLU A 159 -2.24 24.13 8.86
N TYR A 160 -1.24 24.89 8.37
CA TYR A 160 0.01 25.17 9.07
C TYR A 160 0.13 26.65 9.38
N ASP A 161 0.70 26.98 10.52
CA ASP A 161 1.05 28.35 10.85
C ASP A 161 2.29 28.84 10.10
N GLU A 162 2.65 30.12 10.27
CA GLU A 162 3.83 30.72 9.64
C GLU A 162 5.16 30.08 10.07
N ALA A 163 5.17 29.40 11.21
CA ALA A 163 6.33 28.65 11.71
C ALA A 163 6.40 27.20 11.15
N GLY A 164 5.43 26.80 10.32
CA GLY A 164 5.34 25.46 9.76
C GLY A 164 4.83 24.40 10.75
N LYS A 165 4.09 24.81 11.77
CA LYS A 165 3.47 23.88 12.73
C LYS A 165 2.02 23.56 12.31
N PRO A 166 1.58 22.30 12.30
CA PRO A 166 0.19 21.96 12.04
C PRO A 166 -0.72 22.50 13.14
N VAL A 167 -1.79 23.18 12.77
CA VAL A 167 -2.68 23.89 13.70
C VAL A 167 -4.15 23.48 13.60
N ARG A 168 -4.61 23.04 12.40
CA ARG A 168 -6.03 22.73 12.18
C ARG A 168 -6.21 21.73 11.02
N LEU A 169 -7.25 20.92 11.11
CA LEU A 169 -7.73 20.11 10.00
C LEU A 169 -8.78 20.90 9.21
N GLU A 170 -8.46 21.26 7.99
CA GLU A 170 -9.38 21.95 7.07
C GLU A 170 -10.40 20.96 6.49
N ALA A 171 -9.95 19.77 6.07
CA ALA A 171 -10.82 18.75 5.49
C ALA A 171 -10.31 17.34 5.76
N VAL A 172 -11.25 16.43 5.95
CA VAL A 172 -11.02 14.99 6.06
C VAL A 172 -11.92 14.29 5.04
N VAL A 173 -11.31 13.52 4.14
CA VAL A 173 -12.02 12.75 3.11
C VAL A 173 -11.77 11.27 3.36
N LEU A 174 -12.84 10.48 3.34
CA LEU A 174 -12.76 9.03 3.37
C LEU A 174 -13.72 8.47 2.32
N SER A 175 -13.20 7.59 1.46
CA SER A 175 -14.01 6.81 0.54
C SER A 175 -13.77 5.34 0.83
N THR A 176 -14.83 4.56 0.92
CA THR A 176 -14.76 3.12 1.19
C THR A 176 -15.77 2.37 0.36
N GLN A 177 -15.36 1.22 -0.13
CA GLN A 177 -16.23 0.27 -0.78
C GLN A 177 -17.09 -0.45 0.26
N HIS A 178 -18.35 -0.72 -0.06
CA HIS A 178 -19.33 -1.30 0.87
C HIS A 178 -20.33 -2.21 0.15
N ASP A 179 -21.09 -2.97 0.90
CA ASP A 179 -22.18 -3.81 0.40
C ASP A 179 -23.40 -2.97 0.00
N GLU A 180 -24.27 -3.53 -0.84
CA GLU A 180 -25.43 -2.86 -1.42
C GLU A 180 -26.50 -2.51 -0.38
N ASP A 181 -26.58 -3.29 0.70
CA ASP A 181 -27.66 -3.25 1.68
C ASP A 181 -27.50 -2.14 2.74
N VAL A 182 -26.37 -1.38 2.72
CA VAL A 182 -26.13 -0.31 3.69
C VAL A 182 -26.47 1.06 3.10
N THR A 183 -27.10 1.93 3.90
CA THR A 183 -27.42 3.30 3.48
C THR A 183 -26.24 4.24 3.66
N GLN A 184 -26.22 5.36 2.92
CA GLN A 184 -25.19 6.38 3.06
C GLN A 184 -25.20 7.02 4.44
N GLU A 185 -26.38 7.24 5.03
CA GLU A 185 -26.55 7.77 6.38
C GLU A 185 -25.86 6.87 7.40
N GLN A 186 -26.09 5.56 7.30
CA GLN A 186 -25.45 4.57 8.18
C GLN A 186 -23.93 4.59 8.04
N ILE A 187 -23.42 4.65 6.80
CA ILE A 187 -21.98 4.72 6.53
C ILE A 187 -21.39 5.99 7.17
N HIS A 188 -22.06 7.14 7.01
CA HIS A 188 -21.60 8.41 7.58
C HIS A 188 -21.52 8.37 9.11
N GLU A 189 -22.55 7.86 9.78
CA GLU A 189 -22.59 7.72 11.23
C GLU A 189 -21.49 6.75 11.73
N ASP A 190 -21.37 5.61 11.10
CA ASP A 190 -20.42 4.56 11.49
C ASP A 190 -18.97 4.98 11.26
N ILE A 191 -18.65 5.57 10.11
CA ILE A 191 -17.31 6.06 9.81
C ILE A 191 -16.90 7.15 10.79
N LYS A 192 -17.82 8.07 11.10
CA LYS A 192 -17.56 9.11 12.09
C LYS A 192 -17.25 8.49 13.45
N LYS A 193 -18.09 7.59 13.91
CA LYS A 193 -18.01 6.97 15.24
C LYS A 193 -16.83 6.02 15.40
N TYR A 194 -16.57 5.14 14.39
CA TYR A 194 -15.63 4.02 14.52
C TYR A 194 -14.28 4.26 13.86
N VAL A 195 -14.19 5.27 12.97
CA VAL A 195 -12.95 5.58 12.27
C VAL A 195 -12.43 6.97 12.61
N PHE A 196 -13.26 8.03 12.53
CA PHE A 196 -12.79 9.39 12.77
C PHE A 196 -12.61 9.69 14.26
N ASP A 197 -13.62 9.46 15.08
CA ASP A 197 -13.59 9.79 16.51
C ASP A 197 -12.42 9.13 17.28
N PRO A 198 -11.99 7.89 17.00
CA PRO A 198 -10.84 7.30 17.65
C PRO A 198 -9.48 7.84 17.21
N ILE A 199 -9.39 8.45 16.02
CA ILE A 199 -8.12 8.80 15.38
C ILE A 199 -7.88 10.30 15.30
N LEU A 200 -8.93 11.07 14.98
CA LEU A 200 -8.78 12.49 14.74
C LEU A 200 -8.59 13.26 16.07
N PRO A 201 -7.57 14.13 16.17
CA PRO A 201 -7.33 14.94 17.35
C PRO A 201 -8.41 16.03 17.46
N LYS A 202 -9.08 16.06 18.60
CA LYS A 202 -10.22 16.98 18.85
C LYS A 202 -9.82 18.44 18.90
N ASP A 203 -8.59 18.72 19.28
CA ASP A 203 -8.01 20.07 19.38
C ASP A 203 -7.64 20.67 18.01
N MET A 204 -7.64 19.86 16.97
CA MET A 204 -7.40 20.30 15.59
C MET A 204 -8.69 20.36 14.74
N ILE A 205 -9.84 20.12 15.32
CA ILE A 205 -11.15 20.14 14.67
C ILE A 205 -11.98 21.30 15.23
N ASP A 206 -12.60 22.04 14.32
CA ASP A 206 -13.54 23.12 14.64
C ASP A 206 -14.81 23.05 13.79
N ASP A 207 -15.68 24.05 13.93
CA ASP A 207 -16.95 24.12 13.20
C ASP A 207 -16.78 24.33 11.68
N GLU A 208 -15.60 24.74 11.23
CA GLU A 208 -15.28 24.94 9.82
C GLU A 208 -14.63 23.70 9.18
N THR A 209 -14.21 22.71 9.98
CA THR A 209 -13.62 21.46 9.48
C THR A 209 -14.63 20.67 8.66
N LYS A 210 -14.28 20.35 7.43
CA LYS A 210 -15.15 19.66 6.46
C LYS A 210 -14.91 18.14 6.49
N PHE A 211 -15.99 17.38 6.55
CA PHE A 211 -15.95 15.92 6.51
C PHE A 211 -16.67 15.42 5.26
N PHE A 212 -15.94 14.66 4.43
CA PHE A 212 -16.47 14.06 3.21
C PHE A 212 -16.34 12.55 3.29
N ILE A 213 -17.47 11.86 3.37
CA ILE A 213 -17.53 10.39 3.40
C ILE A 213 -18.29 9.94 2.16
N ASN A 214 -17.63 9.14 1.31
CA ASN A 214 -18.17 8.72 0.01
C ASN A 214 -18.79 9.88 -0.79
N PRO A 215 -18.06 10.98 -1.06
CA PRO A 215 -18.63 12.21 -1.62
C PRO A 215 -19.21 12.05 -3.04
N THR A 216 -18.86 10.99 -3.75
CA THR A 216 -19.40 10.66 -5.08
C THR A 216 -20.71 9.88 -5.01
N GLY A 217 -21.24 9.59 -3.81
CA GLY A 217 -22.44 8.80 -3.60
C GLY A 217 -22.15 7.32 -3.38
N ARG A 218 -23.01 6.42 -3.87
CA ARG A 218 -22.86 4.98 -3.67
C ARG A 218 -21.58 4.43 -4.29
N SER A 219 -20.73 3.80 -3.46
CA SER A 219 -19.55 3.03 -3.88
C SER A 219 -19.83 1.53 -3.80
N GLU A 220 -20.98 1.07 -4.33
CA GLU A 220 -21.38 -0.34 -4.35
C GLU A 220 -20.44 -1.16 -5.23
N MET A 221 -20.08 -0.60 -6.35
CA MET A 221 -19.01 -1.08 -7.19
C MET A 221 -17.99 0.03 -7.31
N VAL A 222 -16.96 -0.02 -6.49
CA VAL A 222 -15.71 0.45 -7.06
C VAL A 222 -15.35 -0.60 -8.07
N GLU A 223 -15.58 -0.23 -9.27
CA GLU A 223 -15.03 -0.95 -10.36
C GLU A 223 -13.56 -1.17 -10.07
N PRO A 224 -13.09 -2.39 -10.22
CA PRO A 224 -11.83 -2.55 -10.89
C PRO A 224 -11.97 -2.62 -12.42
N PRO A 225 -12.93 -2.08 -13.14
CA PRO A 225 -12.68 -1.87 -14.53
C PRO A 225 -11.91 -0.57 -14.65
N GLY A 226 -10.58 -0.66 -14.65
CA GLY A 226 -9.71 0.36 -15.12
C GLY A 226 -8.80 1.08 -14.13
N VAL A 227 -8.73 0.70 -12.86
CA VAL A 227 -7.62 1.14 -12.00
C VAL A 227 -6.60 0.03 -11.94
N GLU A 228 -5.62 0.10 -12.82
CA GLU A 228 -4.39 -0.67 -12.67
C GLU A 228 -3.69 -0.19 -11.40
N VAL A 229 -3.71 -1.01 -10.36
CA VAL A 229 -2.89 -0.76 -9.17
C VAL A 229 -1.53 -1.37 -9.43
N PHE A 230 -0.57 -0.55 -9.77
CA PHE A 230 0.83 -0.94 -9.76
C PHE A 230 1.33 -0.88 -8.32
N THR A 231 1.73 -2.04 -7.80
CA THR A 231 2.39 -2.15 -6.50
C THR A 231 3.82 -2.56 -6.72
N GLY A 232 4.69 -1.74 -6.24
CA GLY A 232 6.14 -1.87 -6.33
C GLY A 232 6.75 -0.48 -6.27
N GLY A 233 7.92 -0.31 -5.72
CA GLY A 233 8.54 1.00 -5.48
C GLY A 233 8.89 1.83 -6.72
N LYS A 234 8.43 1.43 -7.92
CA LYS A 234 8.72 2.10 -9.17
C LYS A 234 7.43 2.70 -9.75
N ILE A 235 7.23 3.99 -9.52
CA ILE A 235 6.22 4.75 -10.24
C ILE A 235 6.77 5.02 -11.64
N MET A 236 6.27 4.32 -12.64
CA MET A 236 6.47 4.72 -14.02
C MET A 236 5.48 5.83 -14.33
N VAL A 237 5.96 7.08 -14.36
CA VAL A 237 5.22 8.17 -14.98
C VAL A 237 5.37 7.99 -16.48
N ALA A 238 4.33 7.53 -17.14
CA ALA A 238 4.25 7.62 -18.60
C ALA A 238 4.11 9.10 -18.95
N THR A 239 5.10 9.64 -19.62
CA THR A 239 5.02 10.93 -20.32
C THR A 239 4.37 10.72 -21.68
#